data_9a449bd48801c48fa3003a297b725aa8
#
_entry.id   9a449bd48801c48fa3003a297b725aa8
#
_cell.length_a   1.000
_cell.length_b   1.000
_cell.length_c   1.000
_cell.angle_alpha   90.00
_cell.angle_beta   90.00
_cell.angle_gamma   90.00
#
_symmetry.space_group_name_H-M   'P 1'
#
loop_
_entity.id
_entity.type
_entity.pdbx_description
1 polymer ?
#
loop_
_entity_poly.entity_id
_entity_poly.type
_entity_poly.pdbx_seq_one_letter_code
_entity_poly.pdbx_strand_id
1 'polypeptide(L)'
;MTERKVTVITDADGRKIVMINDILFKGRKIDWKLVRDYLKRFVGDCYEVEQSSEKIYIGGKLPDEYTGSESRIALKKVEAKAKANVAQGIPELIETAINPIWEENKKLKHERDAKYGWYRYDVRFAIPVYSDAGELERYNISQRDCL
;
A
#
# COMPACT_ATOMS: atom_id res chain seq x y z
N MET A 1 -4.01 -21.45 5.22
CA MET A 1 -3.96 -20.02 4.90
C MET A 1 -2.64 -19.43 5.42
N THR A 2 -1.89 -18.79 4.57
CA THR A 2 -0.62 -18.20 4.98
C THR A 2 -0.88 -16.93 5.78
N GLU A 3 -0.36 -16.88 6.99
CA GLU A 3 -0.46 -15.70 7.82
C GLU A 3 0.36 -14.55 7.20
N ARG A 4 -0.21 -13.34 7.21
CA ARG A 4 0.51 -12.17 6.72
C ARG A 4 1.60 -11.77 7.70
N LYS A 5 2.79 -11.53 7.19
CA LYS A 5 3.95 -11.11 8.00
C LYS A 5 4.07 -9.59 8.01
N VAL A 6 3.08 -8.96 8.60
CA VAL A 6 2.97 -7.50 8.69
C VAL A 6 2.79 -7.12 10.16
N THR A 7 3.59 -6.18 10.62
CA THR A 7 3.49 -5.64 11.98
C THR A 7 3.47 -4.12 11.95
N VAL A 8 2.99 -3.52 13.02
CA VAL A 8 2.97 -2.06 13.15
C VAL A 8 3.82 -1.68 14.35
N ILE A 9 4.75 -0.77 14.14
CA ILE A 9 5.58 -0.21 15.22
C ILE A 9 5.32 1.28 15.34
N THR A 10 5.68 1.86 16.47
CA THR A 10 5.60 3.30 16.70
C THR A 10 7.02 3.85 16.82
N ASP A 11 7.34 4.89 16.02
CA ASP A 11 8.66 5.51 16.08
C ASP A 11 8.79 6.47 17.28
N ALA A 12 9.96 7.09 17.40
CA ALA A 12 10.25 8.01 18.50
C ALA A 12 9.32 9.24 18.52
N ASP A 13 8.77 9.64 17.37
CA ASP A 13 7.86 10.77 17.24
C ASP A 13 6.39 10.38 17.48
N GLY A 14 6.12 9.13 17.79
CA GLY A 14 4.77 8.63 18.00
C GLY A 14 4.03 8.26 16.73
N ARG A 15 4.69 8.30 15.56
CA ARG A 15 4.09 7.89 14.29
C ARG A 15 4.19 6.39 14.10
N LYS A 16 3.16 5.83 13.51
CA LYS A 16 3.12 4.40 13.22
C LYS A 16 3.80 4.09 11.89
N ILE A 17 4.52 2.98 11.84
CA ILE A 17 5.17 2.47 10.63
C ILE A 17 4.69 1.05 10.41
N VAL A 18 4.18 0.78 9.22
CA VAL A 18 3.76 -0.56 8.83
C VAL A 18 4.99 -1.32 8.34
N MET A 19 5.36 -2.36 9.07
CA MET A 19 6.53 -3.19 8.75
C MET A 19 6.12 -4.38 7.91
N ILE A 20 6.62 -4.43 6.68
CA ILE A 20 6.45 -5.60 5.82
C ILE A 20 7.62 -6.53 6.12
N ASN A 21 7.35 -7.64 6.78
CA ASN A 21 8.40 -8.52 7.33
C ASN A 21 8.80 -9.66 6.39
N ASP A 22 8.28 -9.66 5.17
CA ASP A 22 8.63 -10.67 4.17
C ASP A 22 8.56 -10.07 2.77
N ILE A 23 9.48 -10.49 1.90
CA ILE A 23 9.44 -10.14 0.50
C ILE A 23 8.73 -11.28 -0.23
N LEU A 24 7.44 -11.09 -0.46
CA LEU A 24 6.61 -12.09 -1.13
C LEU A 24 6.76 -12.03 -2.65
N PHE A 25 6.88 -10.82 -3.19
CA PHE A 25 6.99 -10.59 -4.64
C PHE A 25 8.45 -10.30 -4.97
N LYS A 26 9.11 -11.25 -5.63
CA LYS A 26 10.55 -11.26 -5.89
C LYS A 26 10.85 -11.23 -7.39
N GLY A 27 12.11 -11.05 -7.72
CA GLY A 27 12.61 -11.13 -9.08
C GLY A 27 12.92 -9.76 -9.68
N ARG A 28 13.55 -9.77 -10.84
CA ARG A 28 13.90 -8.55 -11.56
C ARG A 28 12.68 -7.84 -12.10
N LYS A 29 11.66 -8.61 -12.46
CA LYS A 29 10.42 -8.10 -13.00
C LYS A 29 9.27 -8.62 -12.13
N ILE A 30 8.51 -7.71 -11.58
CA ILE A 30 7.38 -8.07 -10.73
C ILE A 30 6.27 -8.70 -11.57
N ASP A 31 5.76 -9.83 -11.12
CA ASP A 31 4.57 -10.44 -11.70
C ASP A 31 3.33 -9.79 -11.08
N TRP A 32 2.81 -8.78 -11.75
CA TRP A 32 1.67 -7.99 -11.25
C TRP A 32 0.39 -8.79 -11.19
N LYS A 33 0.30 -9.88 -11.92
CA LYS A 33 -0.85 -10.79 -11.81
C LYS A 33 -0.90 -11.44 -10.43
N LEU A 34 0.25 -11.83 -9.89
CA LEU A 34 0.33 -12.39 -8.54
C LEU A 34 -0.05 -11.34 -7.49
N VAL A 35 0.38 -10.10 -7.67
CA VAL A 35 0.00 -9.00 -6.77
C VAL A 35 -1.51 -8.78 -6.81
N ARG A 36 -2.08 -8.73 -7.99
CA ARG A 36 -3.52 -8.59 -8.18
C ARG A 36 -4.29 -9.71 -7.49
N ASP A 37 -3.88 -10.96 -7.69
CA ASP A 37 -4.54 -12.11 -7.08
C ASP A 37 -4.43 -12.07 -5.55
N TYR A 38 -3.31 -11.62 -5.03
CA TYR A 38 -3.11 -11.42 -3.60
C TYR A 38 -4.11 -10.40 -3.04
N LEU A 39 -4.27 -9.27 -3.72
CA LEU A 39 -5.15 -8.18 -3.27
C LEU A 39 -6.62 -8.57 -3.24
N LYS A 40 -7.03 -9.56 -3.99
CA LYS A 40 -8.41 -10.05 -3.99
C LYS A 40 -8.88 -10.52 -2.62
N ARG A 41 -7.96 -10.93 -1.75
CA ARG A 41 -8.30 -11.35 -0.38
C ARG A 41 -8.92 -10.25 0.46
N PHE A 42 -8.65 -8.98 0.12
CA PHE A 42 -9.15 -7.84 0.86
C PHE A 42 -10.48 -7.31 0.32
N VAL A 43 -10.87 -7.71 -0.88
CA VAL A 43 -12.12 -7.24 -1.50
C VAL A 43 -13.32 -7.65 -0.65
N GLY A 44 -14.17 -6.71 -0.38
CA GLY A 44 -15.35 -6.89 0.48
C GLY A 44 -15.11 -6.54 1.93
N ASP A 45 -13.86 -6.34 2.33
CA ASP A 45 -13.52 -5.96 3.70
C ASP A 45 -13.62 -4.44 3.87
N CYS A 46 -13.80 -4.04 5.12
CA CYS A 46 -13.86 -2.63 5.50
C CYS A 46 -12.86 -2.39 6.63
N TYR A 47 -12.08 -1.33 6.51
CA TYR A 47 -11.05 -0.99 7.50
C TYR A 47 -11.28 0.44 8.00
N GLU A 48 -11.06 0.67 9.30
CA GLU A 48 -11.24 1.97 9.91
C GLU A 48 -9.91 2.70 10.03
N VAL A 49 -9.89 3.96 9.56
CA VAL A 49 -8.76 4.86 9.77
C VAL A 49 -8.79 5.31 11.22
N GLU A 50 -7.83 4.92 12.04
CA GLU A 50 -7.84 5.19 13.48
C GLU A 50 -7.91 6.68 13.82
N GLN A 51 -7.16 7.52 13.11
CA GLN A 51 -7.11 8.96 13.40
C GLN A 51 -8.43 9.67 13.11
N SER A 52 -9.10 9.34 12.02
CA SER A 52 -10.30 10.05 11.57
C SER A 52 -11.60 9.29 11.82
N SER A 53 -11.50 8.03 12.21
CA SER A 53 -12.64 7.10 12.35
C SER A 53 -13.42 6.85 11.07
N GLU A 54 -12.85 7.21 9.92
CA GLU A 54 -13.46 6.91 8.64
C GLU A 54 -13.31 5.43 8.30
N LYS A 55 -14.34 4.87 7.68
CA LYS A 55 -14.32 3.49 7.21
C LYS A 55 -14.05 3.46 5.72
N ILE A 56 -13.08 2.63 5.33
CA ILE A 56 -12.71 2.48 3.93
C ILE A 56 -13.05 1.06 3.51
N TYR A 57 -13.92 0.97 2.52
CA TYR A 57 -14.35 -0.29 1.93
C TYR A 57 -13.46 -0.64 0.74
N ILE A 58 -13.02 -1.89 0.68
CA ILE A 58 -12.22 -2.38 -0.44
C ILE A 58 -13.15 -2.92 -1.53
N GLY A 59 -13.28 -2.15 -2.59
CA GLY A 59 -14.11 -2.52 -3.73
C GLY A 59 -13.44 -3.52 -4.67
N GLY A 60 -14.25 -4.17 -5.51
CA GLY A 60 -13.76 -5.19 -6.44
C GLY A 60 -12.79 -4.68 -7.50
N LYS A 61 -12.75 -3.38 -7.73
CA LYS A 61 -11.82 -2.78 -8.71
C LYS A 61 -10.43 -2.50 -8.17
N LEU A 62 -10.25 -2.52 -6.85
CA LEU A 62 -8.96 -2.19 -6.24
C LEU A 62 -7.80 -3.03 -6.79
N PRO A 63 -7.91 -4.38 -6.89
CA PRO A 63 -6.80 -5.17 -7.40
C PRO A 63 -6.34 -4.75 -8.80
N ASP A 64 -7.28 -4.47 -9.70
CA ASP A 64 -6.96 -4.04 -11.05
C ASP A 64 -6.38 -2.63 -11.10
N GLU A 65 -6.93 -1.72 -10.31
CA GLU A 65 -6.44 -0.33 -10.23
C GLU A 65 -5.03 -0.25 -9.64
N TYR A 66 -4.78 -1.01 -8.58
CA TYR A 66 -3.48 -1.03 -7.92
C TYR A 66 -2.38 -1.55 -8.84
N THR A 67 -2.68 -2.57 -9.64
CA THR A 67 -1.72 -3.24 -10.51
C THR A 67 -1.77 -2.77 -11.96
N GLY A 68 -2.64 -1.82 -12.28
CA GLY A 68 -2.82 -1.34 -13.64
C GLY A 68 -1.57 -0.68 -14.22
N SER A 69 -1.45 -0.73 -15.54
CA SER A 69 -0.28 -0.20 -16.24
C SER A 69 -0.06 1.28 -15.99
N GLU A 70 -1.12 2.07 -15.86
CA GLU A 70 -1.03 3.50 -15.55
C GLU A 70 -0.39 3.76 -14.18
N SER A 71 -0.63 2.87 -13.23
CA SER A 71 -0.10 3.00 -11.87
C SER A 71 1.37 2.59 -11.76
N ARG A 72 1.90 1.81 -12.71
CA ARG A 72 3.23 1.20 -12.60
C ARG A 72 4.20 1.57 -13.72
N ILE A 73 3.74 2.19 -14.80
CA ILE A 73 4.56 2.43 -16.00
C ILE A 73 5.79 3.28 -15.73
N ALA A 74 5.70 4.22 -14.80
CA ALA A 74 6.82 5.11 -14.44
C ALA A 74 7.66 4.59 -13.28
N LEU A 75 7.35 3.40 -12.74
CA LEU A 75 8.06 2.87 -11.58
C LEU A 75 9.41 2.25 -11.97
N LYS A 76 10.45 2.63 -11.24
CA LYS A 76 11.76 1.99 -11.32
C LYS A 76 11.72 0.66 -10.55
N LYS A 77 12.70 -0.22 -10.78
CA LYS A 77 12.75 -1.56 -10.16
C LYS A 77 12.52 -1.56 -8.65
N VAL A 78 13.20 -0.68 -7.91
CA VAL A 78 13.08 -0.62 -6.45
C VAL A 78 11.69 -0.18 -6.04
N GLU A 79 11.13 0.82 -6.72
CA GLU A 79 9.78 1.32 -6.45
C GLU A 79 8.72 0.31 -6.79
N ALA A 80 8.88 -0.42 -7.90
CA ALA A 80 7.95 -1.48 -8.29
C ALA A 80 7.93 -2.60 -7.25
N LYS A 81 9.09 -3.01 -6.77
CA LYS A 81 9.21 -4.03 -5.74
C LYS A 81 8.58 -3.58 -4.42
N ALA A 82 8.80 -2.33 -4.04
CA ALA A 82 8.20 -1.76 -2.84
C ALA A 82 6.67 -1.73 -2.97
N LYS A 83 6.14 -1.24 -4.07
CA LYS A 83 4.70 -1.20 -4.31
C LYS A 83 4.08 -2.58 -4.27
N ALA A 84 4.71 -3.56 -4.92
CA ALA A 84 4.20 -4.93 -4.92
C ALA A 84 4.13 -5.52 -3.51
N ASN A 85 5.19 -5.35 -2.73
CA ASN A 85 5.26 -5.97 -1.39
C ASN A 85 4.44 -5.22 -0.35
N VAL A 86 4.26 -3.92 -0.49
CA VAL A 86 3.40 -3.12 0.38
C VAL A 86 1.93 -3.55 0.27
N ALA A 87 1.54 -4.17 -0.84
CA ALA A 87 0.19 -4.73 -0.99
C ALA A 87 -0.17 -5.70 0.15
N GLN A 88 0.81 -6.34 0.77
CA GLN A 88 0.58 -7.22 1.91
C GLN A 88 0.01 -6.49 3.13
N GLY A 89 0.29 -5.20 3.25
CA GLY A 89 -0.08 -4.39 4.41
C GLY A 89 -1.22 -3.41 4.17
N ILE A 90 -2.03 -3.59 3.14
CA ILE A 90 -3.15 -2.68 2.84
C ILE A 90 -4.03 -2.40 4.07
N PRO A 91 -4.50 -3.42 4.83
CA PRO A 91 -5.31 -3.14 6.02
C PRO A 91 -4.59 -2.25 7.04
N GLU A 92 -3.35 -2.56 7.35
CA GLU A 92 -2.56 -1.80 8.33
C GLU A 92 -2.26 -0.38 7.84
N LEU A 93 -2.00 -0.22 6.54
CA LEU A 93 -1.79 1.11 5.95
C LEU A 93 -3.02 1.98 6.09
N ILE A 94 -4.20 1.43 5.84
CA ILE A 94 -5.46 2.15 6.01
C ILE A 94 -5.66 2.54 7.47
N GLU A 95 -5.50 1.60 8.39
CA GLU A 95 -5.72 1.81 9.81
C GLU A 95 -4.79 2.88 10.39
N THR A 96 -3.54 2.94 9.91
CA THR A 96 -2.52 3.87 10.41
C THR A 96 -2.40 5.16 9.60
N ALA A 97 -3.18 5.33 8.55
CA ALA A 97 -3.16 6.53 7.71
C ALA A 97 -3.52 7.78 8.52
N ILE A 98 -2.84 8.87 8.26
CA ILE A 98 -3.04 10.12 8.98
C ILE A 98 -3.14 11.30 8.00
N ASN A 99 -3.54 12.45 8.53
CA ASN A 99 -3.56 13.73 7.81
C ASN A 99 -4.36 13.69 6.51
N PRO A 100 -5.67 13.37 6.57
CA PRO A 100 -6.50 13.35 5.38
C PRO A 100 -6.55 14.74 4.75
N ILE A 101 -6.28 14.81 3.45
CA ILE A 101 -6.35 16.03 2.66
C ILE A 101 -7.35 15.81 1.54
N TRP A 102 -8.35 16.66 1.48
CA TRP A 102 -9.35 16.61 0.41
C TRP A 102 -8.79 17.23 -0.86
N GLU A 103 -8.92 16.53 -1.98
CA GLU A 103 -8.59 17.06 -3.31
C GLU A 103 -9.81 16.98 -4.22
N GLU A 104 -10.09 18.09 -4.89
CA GLU A 104 -11.16 18.12 -5.87
C GLU A 104 -10.76 17.35 -7.14
N ASN A 105 -11.74 16.70 -7.75
CA ASN A 105 -11.53 16.02 -9.01
C ASN A 105 -11.48 17.04 -10.14
N LYS A 106 -10.28 17.34 -10.61
CA LYS A 106 -10.03 18.29 -11.72
C LYS A 106 -9.85 17.64 -13.07
N LYS A 107 -9.86 16.29 -13.12
CA LYS A 107 -9.63 15.52 -14.33
C LYS A 107 -10.90 14.81 -14.76
N LEU A 108 -11.36 15.08 -15.98
CA LEU A 108 -12.57 14.46 -16.54
C LEU A 108 -12.51 12.93 -16.53
N LYS A 109 -11.33 12.35 -16.75
CA LYS A 109 -11.18 10.90 -16.77
C LYS A 109 -11.48 10.22 -15.43
N HIS A 110 -11.46 10.96 -14.32
CA HIS A 110 -11.77 10.45 -12.99
C HIS A 110 -13.21 10.75 -12.56
N GLU A 111 -13.99 11.43 -13.39
CA GLU A 111 -15.32 11.90 -13.04
C GLU A 111 -16.27 10.78 -12.63
N ARG A 112 -16.11 9.59 -13.22
CA ARG A 112 -16.95 8.44 -12.90
C ARG A 112 -16.59 7.81 -11.54
N ASP A 113 -15.31 7.85 -11.17
CA ASP A 113 -14.80 7.16 -9.98
C ASP A 113 -14.81 8.07 -8.75
N ALA A 114 -14.60 9.37 -8.95
CA ALA A 114 -14.53 10.33 -7.87
C ALA A 114 -15.12 11.66 -8.34
N LYS A 115 -16.44 11.72 -8.43
CA LYS A 115 -17.17 12.87 -9.01
C LYS A 115 -16.82 14.20 -8.36
N TYR A 116 -16.67 14.22 -7.03
CA TYR A 116 -16.41 15.45 -6.25
C TYR A 116 -14.95 15.60 -5.82
N GLY A 117 -14.19 14.51 -5.84
CA GLY A 117 -12.82 14.49 -5.38
C GLY A 117 -12.52 13.24 -4.55
N TRP A 118 -11.42 13.29 -3.82
CA TRP A 118 -10.97 12.19 -2.97
C TRP A 118 -10.12 12.71 -1.84
N TYR A 119 -9.93 11.86 -0.79
CA TYR A 119 -9.00 12.13 0.29
C TYR A 119 -7.65 11.50 -0.01
N ARG A 120 -6.57 12.21 0.32
CA ARG A 120 -5.22 11.67 0.37
C ARG A 120 -4.77 11.57 1.82
N TYR A 121 -4.01 10.53 2.11
CA TYR A 121 -3.52 10.26 3.46
C TYR A 121 -2.02 10.04 3.43
N ASP A 122 -1.35 10.39 4.53
CA ASP A 122 0.06 10.05 4.74
C ASP A 122 0.16 8.68 5.37
N VAL A 123 1.02 7.83 4.81
CA VAL A 123 1.31 6.50 5.36
C VAL A 123 2.82 6.29 5.39
N ARG A 124 3.28 5.54 6.39
CA ARG A 124 4.67 5.11 6.48
C ARG A 124 4.74 3.60 6.47
N PHE A 125 5.67 3.08 5.70
CA PHE A 125 5.90 1.64 5.65
C PHE A 125 7.41 1.35 5.56
N ALA A 126 7.80 0.14 5.94
CA ALA A 126 9.18 -0.31 5.86
C ALA A 126 9.25 -1.64 5.14
N ILE A 127 10.17 -1.73 4.19
CA ILE A 127 10.42 -2.93 3.40
C ILE A 127 11.78 -3.49 3.80
N PRO A 128 11.92 -4.79 4.11
CA PRO A 128 13.19 -5.37 4.49
C PRO A 128 14.13 -5.49 3.30
N VAL A 129 15.42 -5.27 3.55
CA VAL A 129 16.49 -5.46 2.57
C VAL A 129 17.36 -6.60 3.06
N TYR A 130 17.48 -7.64 2.24
CA TYR A 130 18.27 -8.83 2.55
C TYR A 130 19.59 -8.83 1.77
N SER A 131 20.65 -9.36 2.39
CA SER A 131 21.92 -9.58 1.72
C SER A 131 21.80 -10.74 0.73
N ASP A 132 22.85 -10.92 -0.12
CA ASP A 132 22.92 -12.06 -1.04
C ASP A 132 22.91 -13.40 -0.29
N ALA A 133 23.36 -13.41 0.97
CA ALA A 133 23.34 -14.58 1.83
C ALA A 133 21.99 -14.82 2.50
N GLY A 134 20.99 -13.95 2.26
CA GLY A 134 19.66 -14.09 2.84
C GLY A 134 19.51 -13.52 4.23
N GLU A 135 20.49 -12.78 4.73
CA GLU A 135 20.43 -12.14 6.04
C GLU A 135 19.79 -10.75 5.93
N LEU A 136 18.97 -10.42 6.93
CA LEU A 136 18.34 -9.10 7.00
C LEU A 136 19.41 -8.05 7.31
N GLU A 137 19.60 -7.10 6.39
CA GLU A 137 20.54 -6.00 6.55
C GLU A 137 19.89 -4.78 7.22
N ARG A 138 18.73 -4.39 6.72
CA ARG A 138 18.03 -3.19 7.18
C ARG A 138 16.61 -3.17 6.65
N TYR A 139 15.83 -2.18 7.12
CA TYR A 139 14.54 -1.82 6.52
C TYR A 139 14.68 -0.47 5.83
N ASN A 140 14.15 -0.38 4.61
CA ASN A 140 13.98 0.91 3.94
C ASN A 140 12.62 1.48 4.34
N ILE A 141 12.65 2.64 5.00
CA ILE A 141 11.44 3.31 5.47
C ILE A 141 11.03 4.34 4.42
N SER A 142 9.77 4.31 4.03
CA SER A 142 9.21 5.23 3.05
C SER A 142 7.97 5.90 3.61
N GLN A 143 7.74 7.14 3.20
CA GLN A 143 6.51 7.87 3.48
C GLN A 143 5.87 8.22 2.15
N ARG A 144 4.57 7.97 2.03
CA ARG A 144 3.83 8.22 0.80
C ARG A 144 2.50 8.89 1.11
N ASP A 145 2.09 9.74 0.19
CA ASP A 145 0.71 10.23 0.12
C ASP A 145 -0.07 9.17 -0.63
N CYS A 146 -1.02 8.54 0.02
CA CYS A 146 -1.67 7.38 -0.54
C CYS A 146 -3.19 7.49 -0.40
N LEU A 147 -3.86 6.97 -1.39
CA LEU A 147 -5.32 6.84 -1.45
C LEU A 147 -6.04 8.15 -1.65
#